data_15157d51232d9ce12b059553e90064f9
#
_entry.id   15157d51232d9ce12b059553e90064f9
#
_cell.length_a   1.000
_cell.length_b   1.000
_cell.length_c   1.000
_cell.angle_alpha   90.00
_cell.angle_beta   90.00
_cell.angle_gamma   90.00
#
_symmetry.space_group_name_H-M   'P 1'
#
loop_
_entity.id
_entity.type
_entity.pdbx_description
1 polymer ?
#
loop_
_entity_poly.entity_id
_entity_poly.type
_entity_poly.pdbx_seq_one_letter_code
_entity_poly.pdbx_strand_id
1 'polypeptide(L)'
;MKKKWMYYAACGLALFGLAACSSSESADDSSSDKGDGGSLVVYSPNSEGLIGATIPAFEEKYGIKVELIQAGTGELFKKLESEKEAPVADVIFGGSYTQYATHGELFENYTSKENDNVIKEYQNTTGYSTPYTLDGSVLIVNPDLTKGMNIEGYSDLLKPELKGKIATADPANSSSAFAQLTNMLQAQGGYKDDKAWSYVKDLFTLIDGKIGSSSSGVYKAVADGEMAVGLSYEDPAVKLLNDGANI
;
A
#
# COMPACT_ATOMS: atom_id res chain seq x y z
N MET A 1 39.21 -46.55 15.64
CA MET A 1 38.61 -47.30 16.80
C MET A 1 37.14 -46.89 16.84
N LYS A 2 36.25 -47.72 16.32
CA LYS A 2 35.30 -48.67 16.98
C LYS A 2 34.61 -47.99 18.19
N LYS A 3 33.27 -47.74 18.20
CA LYS A 3 32.21 -48.79 18.27
C LYS A 3 30.83 -48.20 17.89
N LYS A 4 30.08 -48.98 17.11
CA LYS A 4 28.63 -49.07 16.95
C LYS A 4 27.96 -49.36 18.31
N TRP A 5 26.70 -48.95 18.50
CA TRP A 5 25.65 -49.82 19.05
C TRP A 5 24.26 -49.38 18.66
N MET A 6 23.52 -50.33 18.25
CA MET A 6 22.18 -50.44 17.67
C MET A 6 21.37 -51.33 18.66
N TYR A 7 20.11 -51.02 18.91
CA TYR A 7 19.03 -51.95 19.34
C TYR A 7 17.69 -51.21 19.18
N TYR A 8 16.80 -51.59 18.29
CA TYR A 8 15.73 -52.57 18.20
C TYR A 8 14.60 -52.35 19.21
N ALA A 9 13.42 -52.04 18.65
CA ALA A 9 12.15 -52.78 18.46
C ALA A 9 11.24 -52.78 19.71
N ALA A 10 9.95 -52.54 19.60
CA ALA A 10 8.93 -53.43 19.09
C ALA A 10 7.51 -52.82 19.17
N CYS A 11 6.72 -53.14 18.19
CA CYS A 11 5.28 -53.27 17.99
C CYS A 11 4.32 -53.18 19.20
N GLY A 12 3.15 -52.53 18.91
CA GLY A 12 1.91 -52.72 19.67
C GLY A 12 0.70 -52.25 18.87
N LEU A 13 0.09 -53.18 18.08
CA LEU A 13 -1.25 -53.04 17.52
C LEU A 13 -2.29 -53.14 18.64
N ALA A 14 -3.29 -52.27 18.62
CA ALA A 14 -4.59 -52.58 19.23
C ALA A 14 -5.71 -51.97 18.38
N LEU A 15 -6.42 -52.84 17.69
CA LEU A 15 -7.73 -52.65 17.08
C LEU A 15 -8.83 -52.74 18.16
N PHE A 16 -9.86 -51.91 18.08
CA PHE A 16 -11.24 -52.08 18.54
C PHE A 16 -11.89 -50.71 18.42
N GLY A 17 -13.08 -50.41 17.84
CA GLY A 17 -14.16 -51.22 17.38
C GLY A 17 -15.27 -50.22 17.01
N LEU A 18 -16.02 -50.49 15.97
CA LEU A 18 -17.16 -49.72 15.49
C LEU A 18 -18.32 -49.66 16.53
N ALA A 19 -18.94 -48.49 16.65
CA ALA A 19 -20.38 -48.45 16.99
C ALA A 19 -21.01 -47.23 16.27
N ALA A 20 -21.85 -47.52 15.30
CA ALA A 20 -22.76 -46.60 14.67
C ALA A 20 -23.97 -46.36 15.60
N CYS A 21 -24.43 -45.11 15.72
CA CYS A 21 -25.82 -44.82 15.99
C CYS A 21 -26.23 -43.51 15.29
N SER A 22 -27.20 -43.65 14.42
CA SER A 22 -27.92 -42.61 13.71
C SER A 22 -28.87 -41.90 14.67
N SER A 23 -28.96 -40.55 14.58
CA SER A 23 -30.20 -39.83 14.75
C SER A 23 -30.07 -38.47 14.07
N SER A 24 -30.98 -38.23 13.14
CA SER A 24 -31.24 -37.03 12.42
C SER A 24 -31.78 -35.93 13.32
N GLU A 25 -31.17 -34.77 13.35
CA GLU A 25 -31.87 -33.53 13.67
C GLU A 25 -31.24 -32.39 12.89
N SER A 26 -32.10 -31.70 12.14
CA SER A 26 -31.76 -30.53 11.33
C SER A 26 -31.46 -29.38 12.25
N ALA A 27 -30.23 -28.93 12.25
CA ALA A 27 -29.82 -27.65 12.82
C ALA A 27 -29.18 -26.83 11.72
N ASP A 28 -29.72 -25.68 11.55
CA ASP A 28 -29.25 -24.57 10.69
C ASP A 28 -27.81 -24.26 11.02
N ASP A 29 -26.87 -24.73 10.17
CA ASP A 29 -25.44 -24.55 10.38
C ASP A 29 -24.95 -23.35 9.57
N SER A 30 -25.06 -22.17 10.19
CA SER A 30 -24.20 -21.05 9.82
C SER A 30 -22.80 -21.29 10.36
N SER A 31 -22.12 -22.30 9.84
CA SER A 31 -20.70 -22.50 10.12
C SER A 31 -19.92 -21.35 9.45
N SER A 32 -19.49 -20.39 10.25
CA SER A 32 -18.33 -19.58 9.92
C SER A 32 -17.16 -20.54 9.69
N ASP A 33 -16.80 -20.74 8.44
CA ASP A 33 -15.62 -21.50 8.03
C ASP A 33 -14.38 -20.77 8.60
N LYS A 34 -13.98 -21.14 9.80
CA LYS A 34 -12.67 -20.77 10.36
C LYS A 34 -11.66 -21.64 9.63
N GLY A 35 -11.10 -21.10 8.55
CA GLY A 35 -10.04 -21.73 7.79
C GLY A 35 -8.94 -22.23 8.73
N ASP A 36 -8.42 -23.39 8.43
CA ASP A 36 -7.26 -23.98 9.08
C ASP A 36 -6.10 -22.99 8.93
N GLY A 37 -5.64 -22.38 10.04
CA GLY A 37 -4.83 -21.17 10.12
C GLY A 37 -3.55 -21.19 9.28
N GLY A 38 -3.67 -20.83 8.01
CA GLY A 38 -2.55 -20.52 7.13
C GLY A 38 -1.97 -19.13 7.41
N SER A 39 -0.87 -18.79 6.73
CA SER A 39 -0.35 -17.42 6.67
C SER A 39 -0.40 -16.89 5.25
N LEU A 40 -0.55 -15.56 5.11
CA LEU A 40 -0.42 -14.83 3.86
C LEU A 40 0.75 -13.87 3.96
N VAL A 41 1.62 -13.88 2.96
CA VAL A 41 2.66 -12.86 2.79
C VAL A 41 2.06 -11.70 1.99
N VAL A 42 1.94 -10.53 2.61
CA VAL A 42 1.36 -9.34 2.02
C VAL A 42 2.41 -8.25 1.85
N TYR A 43 2.59 -7.77 0.62
CA TYR A 43 3.39 -6.59 0.33
C TYR A 43 2.48 -5.38 0.27
N SER A 44 2.83 -4.29 0.97
CA SER A 44 1.97 -3.11 1.00
C SER A 44 2.73 -1.78 1.08
N PRO A 45 2.43 -0.83 0.18
CA PRO A 45 2.89 0.55 0.29
C PRO A 45 1.89 1.46 1.05
N ASN A 46 0.81 0.91 1.57
CA ASN A 46 -0.25 1.66 2.23
C ASN A 46 0.22 2.36 3.51
N SER A 47 -0.56 3.37 3.93
CA SER A 47 -0.36 4.07 5.20
C SER A 47 -0.52 3.13 6.40
N GLU A 48 0.16 3.45 7.50
CA GLU A 48 0.03 2.72 8.77
C GLU A 48 -1.43 2.71 9.26
N GLY A 49 -2.18 3.79 9.00
CA GLY A 49 -3.60 3.90 9.37
C GLY A 49 -4.46 2.87 8.65
N LEU A 50 -4.33 2.77 7.34
CA LEU A 50 -5.09 1.81 6.55
C LEU A 50 -4.72 0.36 6.88
N ILE A 51 -3.43 0.08 7.02
CA ILE A 51 -2.93 -1.25 7.42
C ILE A 51 -3.45 -1.64 8.80
N GLY A 52 -3.34 -0.73 9.78
CA GLY A 52 -3.81 -0.97 11.15
C GLY A 52 -5.33 -1.17 11.27
N ALA A 53 -6.11 -0.62 10.34
CA ALA A 53 -7.55 -0.82 10.29
C ALA A 53 -7.94 -2.13 9.60
N THR A 54 -7.18 -2.58 8.60
CA THR A 54 -7.59 -3.68 7.71
C THR A 54 -7.02 -5.03 8.09
N ILE A 55 -5.70 -5.12 8.34
CA ILE A 55 -5.04 -6.40 8.59
C ILE A 55 -5.52 -7.08 9.86
N PRO A 56 -5.60 -6.41 11.04
CA PRO A 56 -6.13 -7.05 12.24
C PRO A 56 -7.57 -7.53 12.09
N ALA A 57 -8.42 -6.75 11.41
CA ALA A 57 -9.80 -7.15 11.15
C ALA A 57 -9.90 -8.37 10.22
N PHE A 58 -9.00 -8.47 9.24
CA PHE A 58 -8.89 -9.64 8.37
C PHE A 58 -8.45 -10.87 9.17
N GLU A 59 -7.39 -10.76 9.96
CA GLU A 59 -6.88 -11.86 10.81
C GLU A 59 -7.94 -12.36 11.80
N GLU A 60 -8.66 -11.43 12.44
CA GLU A 60 -9.74 -11.77 13.37
C GLU A 60 -10.88 -12.49 12.66
N LYS A 61 -11.30 -11.99 11.49
CA LYS A 61 -12.43 -12.53 10.74
C LYS A 61 -12.17 -13.92 10.15
N TYR A 62 -10.97 -14.13 9.62
CA TYR A 62 -10.64 -15.33 8.84
C TYR A 62 -9.71 -16.32 9.55
N GLY A 63 -9.08 -15.93 10.66
CA GLY A 63 -8.12 -16.76 11.39
C GLY A 63 -6.80 -17.00 10.65
N ILE A 64 -6.53 -16.22 9.59
CA ILE A 64 -5.34 -16.31 8.75
C ILE A 64 -4.35 -15.24 9.23
N LYS A 65 -3.08 -15.62 9.46
CA LYS A 65 -2.03 -14.67 9.84
C LYS A 65 -1.46 -13.94 8.64
N VAL A 66 -1.14 -12.67 8.81
CA VAL A 66 -0.53 -11.84 7.76
C VAL A 66 0.92 -11.54 8.10
N GLU A 67 1.82 -11.98 7.22
CA GLU A 67 3.23 -11.58 7.22
C GLU A 67 3.37 -10.35 6.31
N LEU A 68 3.43 -9.16 6.93
CA LEU A 68 3.44 -7.90 6.21
C LEU A 68 4.86 -7.43 5.90
N ILE A 69 5.10 -7.10 4.63
CA ILE A 69 6.30 -6.38 4.18
C ILE A 69 5.87 -5.02 3.61
N GLN A 70 6.33 -3.94 4.27
CA GLN A 70 6.04 -2.56 3.87
C GLN A 70 7.25 -1.92 3.19
N ALA A 71 7.02 -1.32 2.01
CA ALA A 71 8.01 -0.51 1.30
C ALA A 71 7.32 0.42 0.30
N GLY A 72 8.08 1.27 -0.38
CA GLY A 72 7.55 2.08 -1.49
C GLY A 72 7.07 1.20 -2.64
N THR A 73 6.06 1.66 -3.37
CA THR A 73 5.42 0.86 -4.44
C THR A 73 6.44 0.37 -5.48
N GLY A 74 7.35 1.24 -5.93
CA GLY A 74 8.37 0.85 -6.92
C GLY A 74 9.37 -0.18 -6.38
N GLU A 75 9.68 -0.14 -5.10
CA GLU A 75 10.53 -1.14 -4.45
C GLU A 75 9.84 -2.50 -4.39
N LEU A 76 8.55 -2.51 -4.01
CA LEU A 76 7.75 -3.74 -3.97
C LEU A 76 7.60 -4.37 -5.35
N PHE A 77 7.35 -3.57 -6.41
CA PHE A 77 7.27 -4.11 -7.77
C PHE A 77 8.61 -4.68 -8.25
N LYS A 78 9.73 -4.01 -7.98
CA LYS A 78 11.07 -4.59 -8.26
C LYS A 78 11.31 -5.90 -7.51
N LYS A 79 10.81 -5.99 -6.27
CA LYS A 79 10.89 -7.21 -5.49
C LYS A 79 10.05 -8.32 -6.10
N LEU A 80 8.79 -8.05 -6.49
CA LEU A 80 7.95 -9.01 -7.23
C LEU A 80 8.61 -9.48 -8.52
N GLU A 81 9.20 -8.58 -9.32
CA GLU A 81 9.94 -8.94 -10.53
C GLU A 81 11.13 -9.87 -10.22
N SER A 82 11.86 -9.62 -9.15
CA SER A 82 13.00 -10.46 -8.76
C SER A 82 12.58 -11.86 -8.27
N GLU A 83 11.36 -11.99 -7.81
CA GLU A 83 10.77 -13.21 -7.23
C GLU A 83 9.85 -13.97 -8.23
N LYS A 84 9.69 -13.49 -9.46
CA LYS A 84 8.71 -14.02 -10.41
C LYS A 84 8.83 -15.53 -10.69
N GLU A 85 10.04 -16.10 -10.62
CA GLU A 85 10.27 -17.53 -10.82
C GLU A 85 9.99 -18.38 -9.55
N ALA A 86 9.94 -17.72 -8.38
CA ALA A 86 9.62 -18.32 -7.09
C ALA A 86 8.92 -17.27 -6.21
N PRO A 87 7.63 -16.96 -6.47
CA PRO A 87 6.90 -15.92 -5.77
C PRO A 87 6.87 -16.13 -4.25
N VAL A 88 7.14 -15.07 -3.51
CA VAL A 88 7.09 -15.05 -2.05
C VAL A 88 5.81 -14.39 -1.55
N ALA A 89 5.40 -13.29 -2.19
CA ALA A 89 4.16 -12.61 -1.83
C ALA A 89 2.94 -13.32 -2.39
N ASP A 90 1.93 -13.49 -1.56
CA ASP A 90 0.61 -13.97 -1.97
C ASP A 90 -0.26 -12.82 -2.49
N VAL A 91 -0.11 -11.62 -1.89
CA VAL A 91 -0.91 -10.44 -2.21
C VAL A 91 -0.06 -9.19 -2.18
N ILE A 92 -0.25 -8.30 -3.16
CA ILE A 92 0.13 -6.90 -3.03
C ILE A 92 -1.12 -6.07 -2.71
N PHE A 93 -1.08 -5.35 -1.58
CA PHE A 93 -2.18 -4.55 -1.06
C PHE A 93 -1.85 -3.07 -1.13
N GLY A 94 -2.28 -2.39 -2.18
CA GLY A 94 -2.04 -0.96 -2.44
C GLY A 94 -1.32 -0.72 -3.77
N GLY A 95 -0.71 0.45 -3.93
CA GLY A 95 -0.13 0.89 -5.19
C GLY A 95 -1.14 1.58 -6.10
N SER A 96 -0.79 1.81 -7.36
CA SER A 96 -1.67 2.46 -8.33
C SER A 96 -2.01 1.56 -9.50
N TYR A 97 -3.18 1.79 -10.10
CA TYR A 97 -3.65 1.07 -11.29
C TYR A 97 -2.61 1.06 -12.43
N THR A 98 -1.90 2.16 -12.64
CA THR A 98 -0.89 2.28 -13.70
C THR A 98 0.24 1.27 -13.53
N GLN A 99 0.69 1.03 -12.29
CA GLN A 99 1.75 0.06 -12.01
C GLN A 99 1.28 -1.37 -12.25
N TYR A 100 0.07 -1.70 -11.83
CA TYR A 100 -0.52 -3.01 -12.15
C TYR A 100 -0.67 -3.21 -13.66
N ALA A 101 -1.15 -2.21 -14.39
CA ALA A 101 -1.34 -2.30 -15.84
C ALA A 101 -0.04 -2.52 -16.62
N THR A 102 1.11 -2.09 -16.07
CA THR A 102 2.43 -2.27 -16.71
C THR A 102 3.17 -3.53 -16.29
N HIS A 103 2.66 -4.27 -15.29
CA HIS A 103 3.29 -5.48 -14.74
C HIS A 103 2.29 -6.65 -14.63
N GLY A 104 1.33 -6.71 -15.53
CA GLY A 104 0.24 -7.70 -15.47
C GLY A 104 0.72 -9.16 -15.46
N GLU A 105 1.89 -9.43 -16.03
CA GLU A 105 2.52 -10.74 -16.08
C GLU A 105 2.97 -11.28 -14.70
N LEU A 106 3.00 -10.43 -13.68
CA LEU A 106 3.35 -10.83 -12.31
C LEU A 106 2.14 -11.34 -11.50
N PHE A 107 0.93 -11.27 -12.07
CA PHE A 107 -0.30 -11.53 -11.32
C PHE A 107 -1.14 -12.64 -11.95
N GLU A 108 -1.78 -13.42 -11.10
CA GLU A 108 -2.80 -14.37 -11.53
C GLU A 108 -4.11 -13.66 -11.91
N ASN A 109 -4.84 -14.25 -12.87
CA ASN A 109 -6.17 -13.75 -13.21
C ASN A 109 -7.15 -14.01 -12.07
N TYR A 110 -7.67 -12.94 -11.51
CA TYR A 110 -8.70 -12.98 -10.47
C TYR A 110 -9.58 -11.74 -10.53
N THR A 111 -10.88 -11.94 -10.50
CA THR A 111 -11.86 -10.87 -10.32
C THR A 111 -12.60 -11.12 -9.03
N SER A 112 -12.53 -10.15 -8.11
CA SER A 112 -13.22 -10.21 -6.83
C SER A 112 -14.74 -10.36 -7.02
N LYS A 113 -15.39 -11.11 -6.14
CA LYS A 113 -16.87 -11.18 -6.06
C LYS A 113 -17.49 -9.82 -5.74
N GLU A 114 -16.73 -8.93 -5.12
CA GLU A 114 -17.14 -7.57 -4.77
C GLU A 114 -16.95 -6.56 -5.92
N ASN A 115 -16.46 -7.00 -7.08
CA ASN A 115 -16.19 -6.09 -8.20
C ASN A 115 -17.43 -5.31 -8.65
N ASP A 116 -18.62 -5.89 -8.58
CA ASP A 116 -19.88 -5.23 -8.94
C ASP A 116 -20.28 -4.15 -7.93
N ASN A 117 -19.71 -4.17 -6.70
CA ASN A 117 -19.89 -3.14 -5.67
C ASN A 117 -18.92 -1.96 -5.84
N VAL A 118 -17.91 -2.10 -6.69
CA VAL A 118 -17.00 -1.01 -7.06
C VAL A 118 -17.73 -0.03 -7.98
N ILE A 119 -17.47 1.29 -7.82
CA ILE A 119 -17.97 2.33 -8.71
C ILE A 119 -17.65 1.93 -10.15
N LYS A 120 -18.65 1.96 -11.02
CA LYS A 120 -18.61 1.38 -12.38
C LYS A 120 -17.38 1.80 -13.21
N GLU A 121 -17.00 3.07 -13.12
CA GLU A 121 -15.86 3.61 -13.86
C GLU A 121 -14.50 3.03 -13.39
N TYR A 122 -14.47 2.46 -12.19
CA TYR A 122 -13.26 1.92 -11.56
C TYR A 122 -13.27 0.41 -11.38
N GLN A 123 -14.29 -0.27 -11.90
CA GLN A 123 -14.33 -1.74 -11.84
C GLN A 123 -13.11 -2.36 -12.51
N ASN A 124 -12.72 -3.54 -12.03
CA ASN A 124 -11.56 -4.27 -12.58
C ASN A 124 -11.74 -4.54 -14.07
N THR A 125 -10.86 -3.96 -14.88
CA THR A 125 -10.77 -4.18 -16.32
C THR A 125 -9.49 -4.92 -16.73
N THR A 126 -8.57 -5.13 -15.77
CA THR A 126 -7.30 -5.82 -16.02
C THR A 126 -7.42 -7.34 -15.93
N GLY A 127 -8.38 -7.84 -15.15
CA GLY A 127 -8.56 -9.26 -14.86
C GLY A 127 -7.75 -9.75 -13.64
N TYR A 128 -6.92 -8.92 -13.00
CA TYR A 128 -6.04 -9.33 -11.91
C TYR A 128 -5.91 -8.31 -10.76
N SER A 129 -6.50 -7.13 -10.87
CA SER A 129 -6.47 -6.12 -9.80
C SER A 129 -7.87 -5.74 -9.36
N THR A 130 -8.10 -5.57 -8.05
CA THR A 130 -9.38 -5.14 -7.49
C THR A 130 -9.20 -3.76 -6.85
N PRO A 131 -9.80 -2.70 -7.40
CA PRO A 131 -9.79 -1.38 -6.77
C PRO A 131 -10.59 -1.40 -5.47
N TYR A 132 -10.14 -0.65 -4.46
CA TYR A 132 -10.81 -0.58 -3.16
C TYR A 132 -10.91 0.84 -2.60
N THR A 133 -10.07 1.77 -3.06
CA THR A 133 -10.09 3.19 -2.66
C THR A 133 -9.91 4.10 -3.86
N LEU A 134 -10.49 5.29 -3.76
CA LEU A 134 -10.09 6.47 -4.51
C LEU A 134 -9.43 7.43 -3.54
N ASP A 135 -8.30 7.99 -3.93
CA ASP A 135 -7.52 8.86 -3.09
C ASP A 135 -7.05 10.09 -3.88
N GLY A 136 -7.20 11.25 -3.29
CA GLY A 136 -6.83 12.54 -3.90
C GLY A 136 -5.38 12.92 -3.60
N SER A 137 -4.71 13.55 -4.57
CA SER A 137 -3.45 14.26 -4.31
C SER A 137 -3.72 15.55 -3.57
N VAL A 138 -2.99 15.79 -2.48
CA VAL A 138 -3.10 17.00 -1.66
C VAL A 138 -1.75 17.64 -1.40
N LEU A 139 -1.75 18.93 -1.08
CA LEU A 139 -0.63 19.64 -0.47
C LEU A 139 -0.88 19.70 1.03
N ILE A 140 -0.01 19.10 1.83
CA ILE A 140 -0.02 19.24 3.28
C ILE A 140 0.84 20.46 3.62
N VAL A 141 0.32 21.38 4.43
CA VAL A 141 0.96 22.66 4.74
C VAL A 141 1.07 22.81 6.25
N ASN A 142 2.27 23.09 6.77
CA ASN A 142 2.47 23.45 8.17
C ASN A 142 2.31 24.98 8.32
N PRO A 143 1.26 25.46 9.02
CA PRO A 143 0.95 26.88 9.10
C PRO A 143 2.02 27.68 9.87
N ASP A 144 2.73 27.09 10.81
CA ASP A 144 3.79 27.77 11.57
C ASP A 144 5.03 28.04 10.73
N LEU A 145 5.31 27.18 9.73
CA LEU A 145 6.45 27.32 8.84
C LEU A 145 6.15 28.16 7.60
N THR A 146 4.88 28.25 7.22
CA THR A 146 4.44 29.08 6.09
C THR A 146 4.07 30.52 6.45
N LYS A 147 3.79 30.82 7.73
CA LYS A 147 3.59 32.17 8.32
C LYS A 147 2.95 33.19 7.39
N GLY A 148 1.71 32.94 6.99
CA GLY A 148 0.93 33.87 6.17
C GLY A 148 1.19 33.78 4.66
N MET A 149 2.03 32.83 4.21
CA MET A 149 2.05 32.47 2.79
C MET A 149 0.74 31.77 2.45
N ASN A 150 0.07 32.25 1.41
CA ASN A 150 -1.08 31.56 0.85
C ASN A 150 -0.56 30.44 -0.08
N ILE A 151 -0.84 29.17 0.24
CA ILE A 151 -0.49 27.99 -0.55
C ILE A 151 -1.80 27.30 -0.93
N GLU A 152 -2.32 27.57 -2.12
CA GLU A 152 -3.58 27.02 -2.62
C GLU A 152 -3.39 25.98 -3.72
N GLY A 153 -2.21 25.93 -4.33
CA GLY A 153 -1.95 25.02 -5.43
C GLY A 153 -0.50 25.00 -5.88
N TYR A 154 -0.25 24.25 -6.94
CA TYR A 154 1.10 24.05 -7.46
C TYR A 154 1.81 25.36 -7.85
N SER A 155 1.09 26.35 -8.36
CA SER A 155 1.67 27.66 -8.73
C SER A 155 2.33 28.38 -7.55
N ASP A 156 1.90 28.10 -6.33
CA ASP A 156 2.43 28.74 -5.13
C ASP A 156 3.73 28.09 -4.62
N LEU A 157 4.07 26.92 -5.12
CA LEU A 157 5.22 26.15 -4.65
C LEU A 157 6.57 26.68 -5.15
N LEU A 158 6.57 27.55 -6.17
CA LEU A 158 7.80 28.16 -6.69
C LEU A 158 8.23 29.42 -5.93
N LYS A 159 7.60 29.74 -4.79
CA LYS A 159 8.01 30.86 -3.94
C LYS A 159 9.42 30.61 -3.38
N PRO A 160 10.35 31.58 -3.51
CA PRO A 160 11.73 31.41 -3.06
C PRO A 160 11.88 31.06 -1.57
N GLU A 161 10.92 31.50 -0.74
CA GLU A 161 10.86 31.23 0.69
C GLU A 161 10.66 29.74 1.02
N LEU A 162 10.19 28.95 0.06
CA LEU A 162 9.98 27.51 0.16
C LEU A 162 11.21 26.68 -0.25
N LYS A 163 12.33 27.33 -0.64
CA LYS A 163 13.54 26.59 -1.02
C LYS A 163 14.02 25.68 0.11
N GLY A 164 14.17 24.39 -0.20
CA GLY A 164 14.58 23.36 0.76
C GLY A 164 13.56 23.05 1.87
N LYS A 165 12.30 23.57 1.73
CA LYS A 165 11.22 23.37 2.72
C LYS A 165 10.02 22.59 2.16
N ILE A 166 10.13 22.05 0.98
CA ILE A 166 9.11 21.20 0.36
C ILE A 166 9.60 19.76 0.41
N ALA A 167 8.79 18.88 0.97
CA ALA A 167 9.01 17.44 0.94
C ALA A 167 8.25 16.79 -0.22
N THR A 168 8.90 15.88 -0.91
CA THR A 168 8.30 14.98 -1.89
C THR A 168 8.96 13.61 -1.83
N ALA A 169 8.30 12.60 -2.36
CA ALA A 169 8.94 11.30 -2.58
C ALA A 169 9.40 11.17 -4.04
N ASP A 170 10.24 10.17 -4.29
CA ASP A 170 10.68 9.83 -5.64
C ASP A 170 9.51 9.24 -6.44
N PRO A 171 9.10 9.85 -7.57
CA PRO A 171 8.01 9.33 -8.42
C PRO A 171 8.28 7.93 -8.99
N ALA A 172 9.54 7.50 -9.08
CA ALA A 172 9.88 6.15 -9.53
C ALA A 172 9.63 5.08 -8.45
N ASN A 173 9.56 5.48 -7.18
CA ASN A 173 9.44 4.55 -6.05
C ASN A 173 8.12 4.72 -5.27
N SER A 174 7.40 5.82 -5.48
CA SER A 174 6.16 6.14 -4.76
C SER A 174 5.01 6.42 -5.73
N SER A 175 3.92 5.67 -5.62
CA SER A 175 2.71 5.87 -6.44
C SER A 175 2.05 7.23 -6.20
N SER A 176 2.02 7.72 -4.97
CA SER A 176 1.47 9.04 -4.65
C SER A 176 2.37 10.17 -5.20
N ALA A 177 3.69 10.01 -5.17
CA ALA A 177 4.60 10.98 -5.79
C ALA A 177 4.47 10.97 -7.32
N PHE A 178 4.25 9.81 -7.94
CA PHE A 178 3.94 9.72 -9.36
C PHE A 178 2.61 10.39 -9.70
N ALA A 179 1.58 10.22 -8.87
CA ALA A 179 0.31 10.94 -9.01
C ALA A 179 0.50 12.46 -8.88
N GLN A 180 1.29 12.93 -7.92
CA GLN A 180 1.65 14.34 -7.78
C GLN A 180 2.36 14.86 -9.04
N LEU A 181 3.32 14.13 -9.59
CA LEU A 181 4.00 14.52 -10.84
C LEU A 181 3.03 14.63 -12.01
N THR A 182 2.15 13.66 -12.20
CA THR A 182 1.16 13.68 -13.29
C THR A 182 0.17 14.82 -13.13
N ASN A 183 -0.27 15.12 -11.90
CA ASN A 183 -1.17 16.24 -11.61
C ASN A 183 -0.49 17.60 -11.84
N MET A 184 0.79 17.75 -11.45
CA MET A 184 1.56 18.95 -11.77
C MET A 184 1.68 19.18 -13.26
N LEU A 185 2.03 18.13 -14.02
CA LEU A 185 2.11 18.22 -15.47
C LEU A 185 0.76 18.59 -16.08
N GLN A 186 -0.32 17.98 -15.62
CA GLN A 186 -1.66 18.27 -16.12
C GLN A 186 -2.09 19.71 -15.82
N ALA A 187 -1.80 20.19 -14.61
CA ALA A 187 -2.10 21.57 -14.20
C ALA A 187 -1.32 22.63 -15.01
N GLN A 188 -0.18 22.25 -15.58
CA GLN A 188 0.69 23.15 -16.35
C GLN A 188 0.58 22.96 -17.88
N GLY A 189 -0.42 22.22 -18.38
CA GLY A 189 -0.67 22.05 -19.82
C GLY A 189 -0.52 20.62 -20.34
N GLY A 190 -0.11 19.68 -19.49
CA GLY A 190 0.00 18.28 -19.82
C GLY A 190 1.42 17.80 -20.12
N TYR A 191 1.63 16.49 -20.13
CA TYR A 191 2.96 15.87 -20.25
C TYR A 191 3.68 16.11 -21.60
N LYS A 192 2.97 16.64 -22.60
CA LYS A 192 3.54 17.02 -23.93
C LYS A 192 3.95 18.47 -24.00
N ASP A 193 3.65 19.29 -22.98
CA ASP A 193 3.99 20.70 -22.96
C ASP A 193 5.35 20.91 -22.27
N ASP A 194 6.29 21.53 -22.99
CA ASP A 194 7.63 21.83 -22.45
C ASP A 194 7.56 22.78 -21.24
N LYS A 195 6.55 23.62 -21.14
CA LYS A 195 6.35 24.49 -19.98
C LYS A 195 6.00 23.69 -18.73
N ALA A 196 5.21 22.62 -18.87
CA ALA A 196 4.88 21.76 -17.76
C ALA A 196 6.15 21.09 -17.20
N TRP A 197 7.02 20.60 -18.06
CA TRP A 197 8.30 20.03 -17.64
C TRP A 197 9.27 21.08 -17.09
N SER A 198 9.25 22.31 -17.60
CA SER A 198 10.04 23.41 -17.04
C SER A 198 9.58 23.71 -15.61
N TYR A 199 8.27 23.77 -15.36
CA TYR A 199 7.72 23.93 -14.00
C TYR A 199 8.22 22.82 -13.07
N VAL A 200 8.13 21.55 -13.47
CA VAL A 200 8.60 20.40 -12.67
C VAL A 200 10.09 20.53 -12.35
N LYS A 201 10.90 20.87 -13.34
CA LYS A 201 12.35 21.09 -13.16
C LYS A 201 12.64 22.21 -12.16
N ASP A 202 11.93 23.33 -12.24
CA ASP A 202 12.12 24.46 -11.34
C ASP A 202 11.70 24.10 -9.92
N LEU A 203 10.58 23.38 -9.76
CA LEU A 203 10.14 22.88 -8.46
C LEU A 203 11.13 21.91 -7.84
N PHE A 204 11.61 20.93 -8.59
CA PHE A 204 12.60 19.97 -8.07
C PHE A 204 13.94 20.63 -7.75
N THR A 205 14.31 21.70 -8.47
CA THR A 205 15.47 22.53 -8.12
C THR A 205 15.25 23.26 -6.78
N LEU A 206 14.02 23.76 -6.55
CA LEU A 206 13.65 24.45 -5.32
C LEU A 206 13.53 23.51 -4.12
N ILE A 207 13.10 22.24 -4.33
CA ILE A 207 13.08 21.17 -3.34
C ILE A 207 14.47 20.89 -2.77
N ASP A 208 15.53 21.14 -3.55
CA ASP A 208 16.93 21.11 -3.09
C ASP A 208 17.35 19.75 -2.50
N GLY A 209 16.98 18.66 -3.19
CA GLY A 209 17.37 17.28 -2.82
C GLY A 209 16.57 16.66 -1.68
N LYS A 210 15.52 17.31 -1.19
CA LYS A 210 14.62 16.78 -0.15
C LYS A 210 13.61 15.77 -0.73
N ILE A 211 14.14 14.72 -1.37
CA ILE A 211 13.35 13.67 -2.03
C ILE A 211 13.45 12.41 -1.20
N GLY A 212 12.33 11.98 -0.63
CA GLY A 212 12.21 10.76 0.15
C GLY A 212 12.01 9.51 -0.71
N SER A 213 12.25 8.34 -0.15
CA SER A 213 11.99 7.05 -0.81
C SER A 213 10.52 6.64 -0.77
N SER A 214 9.74 7.17 0.19
CA SER A 214 8.35 6.81 0.41
C SER A 214 7.50 8.03 0.78
N SER A 215 6.19 7.93 0.53
CA SER A 215 5.21 8.96 0.87
C SER A 215 5.04 9.15 2.38
N SER A 216 5.29 8.13 3.19
CA SER A 216 5.16 8.24 4.64
C SER A 216 6.15 9.24 5.24
N GLY A 217 7.37 9.32 4.73
CA GLY A 217 8.34 10.33 5.13
C GLY A 217 7.90 11.77 4.80
N VAL A 218 7.14 11.94 3.72
CA VAL A 218 6.67 13.27 3.28
C VAL A 218 5.69 13.87 4.28
N TYR A 219 4.58 13.18 4.57
CA TYR A 219 3.56 13.73 5.46
C TYR A 219 4.02 13.81 6.91
N LYS A 220 4.87 12.87 7.37
CA LYS A 220 5.47 12.92 8.71
C LYS A 220 6.38 14.14 8.87
N ALA A 221 7.25 14.43 7.91
CA ALA A 221 8.14 15.59 7.97
C ALA A 221 7.39 16.93 8.08
N VAL A 222 6.20 17.05 7.49
CA VAL A 222 5.36 18.25 7.62
C VAL A 222 4.69 18.29 9.00
N ALA A 223 4.12 17.18 9.46
CA ALA A 223 3.46 17.08 10.76
C ALA A 223 4.45 17.34 11.91
N ASP A 224 5.68 16.85 11.78
CA ASP A 224 6.76 17.04 12.78
C ASP A 224 7.38 18.45 12.73
N GLY A 225 6.96 19.31 11.79
CA GLY A 225 7.46 20.68 11.65
C GLY A 225 8.87 20.77 11.01
N GLU A 226 9.33 19.71 10.34
CA GLU A 226 10.60 19.73 9.63
C GLU A 226 10.49 20.38 8.24
N MET A 227 9.33 20.25 7.60
CA MET A 227 9.03 20.78 6.27
C MET A 227 7.78 21.65 6.28
N ALA A 228 7.81 22.72 5.46
CA ALA A 228 6.70 23.66 5.37
C ALA A 228 5.55 23.13 4.51
N VAL A 229 5.86 22.37 3.45
CA VAL A 229 4.89 21.80 2.51
C VAL A 229 5.29 20.38 2.17
N GLY A 230 4.29 19.50 2.02
CA GLY A 230 4.45 18.11 1.56
C GLY A 230 3.55 17.83 0.36
N LEU A 231 4.12 17.24 -0.69
CA LEU A 231 3.38 16.71 -1.82
C LEU A 231 2.88 15.31 -1.44
N SER A 232 1.61 15.20 -1.03
CA SER A 232 1.08 14.01 -0.38
C SER A 232 -0.27 13.56 -0.99
N TYR A 233 -1.02 12.80 -0.25
CA TYR A 233 -2.34 12.28 -0.61
C TYR A 233 -3.30 12.37 0.59
N GLU A 234 -4.58 12.21 0.33
CA GLU A 234 -5.65 12.60 1.26
C GLU A 234 -5.69 11.76 2.53
N ASP A 235 -5.59 10.42 2.42
CA ASP A 235 -5.75 9.49 3.57
C ASP A 235 -4.88 9.87 4.79
N PRO A 236 -3.54 10.00 4.69
CA PRO A 236 -2.73 10.39 5.84
C PRO A 236 -2.95 11.83 6.28
N ALA A 237 -3.32 12.74 5.37
CA ALA A 237 -3.62 14.13 5.72
C ALA A 237 -4.86 14.21 6.63
N VAL A 238 -5.94 13.51 6.27
CA VAL A 238 -7.17 13.42 7.08
C VAL A 238 -6.88 12.78 8.44
N LYS A 239 -6.08 11.71 8.45
CA LYS A 239 -5.69 11.07 9.73
C LYS A 239 -4.91 12.04 10.62
N LEU A 240 -3.91 12.72 10.09
CA LEU A 240 -3.11 13.69 10.84
C LEU A 240 -3.96 14.83 11.41
N LEU A 241 -4.91 15.37 10.63
CA LEU A 241 -5.86 16.38 11.09
C LEU A 241 -6.73 15.86 12.24
N ASN A 242 -7.23 14.63 12.12
CA ASN A 242 -8.05 13.99 13.16
C ASN A 242 -7.23 13.72 14.43
N ASP A 243 -5.94 13.46 14.31
CA ASP A 243 -5.02 13.27 15.45
C ASP A 243 -4.56 14.61 16.05
N GLY A 244 -4.98 15.75 15.49
CA GLY A 244 -4.68 17.08 16.00
C GLY A 244 -3.34 17.65 15.54
N ALA A 245 -2.75 17.14 14.46
CA ALA A 245 -1.54 17.69 13.88
C ALA A 245 -1.77 19.12 13.36
N ASN A 246 -0.76 19.97 13.49
CA ASN A 246 -0.81 21.35 12.99
C ASN A 246 -0.40 21.42 11.52
N ILE A 247 -1.33 21.00 10.67
CA ILE A 247 -1.15 21.01 9.21
C ILE A 247 -2.36 21.63 8.51
#